data_9fa4372e47dab4176109265197050a65
#
_entry.id   9fa4372e47dab4176109265197050a65
#
_cell.length_a   1.000
_cell.length_b   1.000
_cell.length_c   1.000
_cell.angle_alpha   90.00
_cell.angle_beta   90.00
_cell.angle_gamma   90.00
#
_symmetry.space_group_name_H-M   'P 1'
#
loop_
_entity.id
_entity.type
_entity.pdbx_description
1 polymer ?
#
loop_
_entity_poly.entity_id
_entity_poly.type
_entity_poly.pdbx_seq_one_letter_code
_entity_poly.pdbx_strand_id
1 'polypeptide(L)'
;KVEGIEWIRLHYAFPTGFPMDVLELMKREPKICNYLDIPLQHISDSILKSMKRGTTQEKTTKLINEFRALVPEMTIRTTLIVGYPGETEEDFNILKNWVEEMRFERLGCFTYSHEENTSAYELIDDVPEEIKQDRAAQIMDIQAQISWELNQEKIGQTFKCVIDRKEGEHFIGRTEFDSPDVDNEVLIDASKFYLKTGDFVDLKIIDATEFDLYAEPVEVTSK
;
A
#
# COMPACT_ATOMS: atom_id res chain seq x y z
N LYS A 1 21.14 -0.63 -19.38
CA LYS A 1 20.61 0.63 -18.82
C LYS A 1 19.77 1.27 -19.90
N VAL A 2 18.50 1.54 -19.61
CA VAL A 2 17.60 2.27 -20.51
C VAL A 2 17.60 3.72 -20.06
N GLU A 3 17.81 4.65 -21.03
CA GLU A 3 17.73 6.09 -20.76
C GLU A 3 16.27 6.55 -20.75
N GLY A 4 15.97 7.65 -20.03
CA GLY A 4 14.62 8.23 -19.99
C GLY A 4 13.63 7.55 -19.03
N ILE A 5 14.03 6.50 -18.31
CA ILE A 5 13.25 5.94 -17.21
C ILE A 5 13.61 6.66 -15.92
N GLU A 6 12.64 7.28 -15.27
CA GLU A 6 12.83 7.94 -13.97
C GLU A 6 12.47 7.01 -12.80
N TRP A 7 11.34 6.30 -12.87
CA TRP A 7 10.88 5.39 -11.83
C TRP A 7 10.50 4.01 -12.36
N ILE A 8 10.86 2.99 -11.59
CA ILE A 8 10.46 1.59 -11.77
C ILE A 8 9.83 1.15 -10.47
N ARG A 9 8.58 0.71 -10.50
CA ARG A 9 7.84 0.23 -9.33
C ARG A 9 7.53 -1.26 -9.46
N LEU A 10 7.68 -1.98 -8.35
CA LEU A 10 7.41 -3.42 -8.30
C LEU A 10 5.98 -3.67 -7.83
N HIS A 11 5.22 -4.39 -8.64
CA HIS A 11 3.86 -4.80 -8.36
C HIS A 11 3.72 -6.30 -8.32
N TYR A 12 2.73 -6.79 -7.55
CA TYR A 12 2.33 -8.19 -7.49
C TYR A 12 3.44 -9.15 -7.09
N ALA A 13 4.27 -8.75 -6.13
CA ALA A 13 5.26 -9.64 -5.55
C ALA A 13 4.58 -10.77 -4.76
N PHE A 14 5.17 -11.96 -4.81
CA PHE A 14 4.66 -13.10 -4.05
C PHE A 14 5.54 -13.35 -2.82
N PRO A 15 4.97 -13.57 -1.62
CA PRO A 15 5.77 -13.67 -0.40
C PRO A 15 6.65 -14.92 -0.36
N THR A 16 6.15 -16.07 -0.90
CA THR A 16 6.91 -17.32 -0.89
C THR A 16 7.99 -17.32 -1.97
N GLY A 17 9.25 -17.45 -1.55
CA GLY A 17 10.38 -17.46 -2.48
C GLY A 17 10.72 -16.06 -3.05
N PHE A 18 10.39 -15.00 -2.34
CA PHE A 18 10.73 -13.65 -2.75
C PHE A 18 12.25 -13.49 -2.94
N PRO A 19 12.73 -12.98 -4.08
CA PRO A 19 14.15 -12.83 -4.36
C PRO A 19 14.75 -11.66 -3.56
N MET A 20 15.40 -11.95 -2.44
CA MET A 20 15.92 -10.93 -1.51
C MET A 20 17.00 -10.03 -2.12
N ASP A 21 17.69 -10.47 -3.17
CA ASP A 21 18.66 -9.66 -3.92
C ASP A 21 18.04 -8.44 -4.62
N VAL A 22 16.73 -8.47 -4.87
CA VAL A 22 15.97 -7.31 -5.38
C VAL A 22 16.02 -6.15 -4.38
N LEU A 23 15.97 -6.41 -3.07
CA LEU A 23 16.07 -5.36 -2.04
C LEU A 23 17.44 -4.68 -2.04
N GLU A 24 18.51 -5.46 -2.24
CA GLU A 24 19.85 -4.90 -2.38
C GLU A 24 19.98 -4.05 -3.66
N LEU A 25 19.22 -4.41 -4.71
CA LEU A 25 19.17 -3.61 -5.93
C LEU A 25 18.39 -2.31 -5.70
N MET A 26 17.26 -2.34 -4.98
CA MET A 26 16.49 -1.13 -4.61
C MET A 26 17.35 -0.11 -3.87
N LYS A 27 18.17 -0.55 -2.94
CA LYS A 27 19.11 0.32 -2.20
C LYS A 27 20.15 1.04 -3.08
N ARG A 28 20.58 0.41 -4.19
CA ARG A 28 21.66 0.91 -5.05
C ARG A 28 21.17 1.71 -6.24
N GLU A 29 19.97 1.43 -6.72
CA GLU A 29 19.42 1.99 -7.95
C GLU A 29 18.28 2.95 -7.63
N PRO A 30 18.54 4.26 -7.53
CA PRO A 30 17.52 5.24 -7.10
C PRO A 30 16.32 5.38 -8.06
N LYS A 31 16.38 4.75 -9.22
CA LYS A 31 15.24 4.65 -10.14
C LYS A 31 14.23 3.59 -9.72
N ILE A 32 14.61 2.64 -8.87
CA ILE A 32 13.67 1.65 -8.34
C ILE A 32 13.05 2.25 -7.09
N CYS A 33 11.74 2.53 -7.17
CA CYS A 33 10.99 3.10 -6.05
C CYS A 33 11.09 2.19 -4.82
N ASN A 34 11.23 2.78 -3.64
CA ASN A 34 11.16 2.06 -2.36
C ASN A 34 9.70 1.66 -2.05
N TYR A 35 9.12 0.91 -2.95
CA TYR A 35 7.73 0.48 -2.94
C TYR A 35 7.60 -0.98 -3.36
N LEU A 36 6.85 -1.73 -2.59
CA LEU A 36 6.57 -3.14 -2.88
C LEU A 36 5.09 -3.47 -2.66
N ASP A 37 4.41 -3.88 -3.73
CA ASP A 37 3.05 -4.42 -3.64
C ASP A 37 3.11 -5.94 -3.49
N ILE A 38 2.68 -6.43 -2.32
CA ILE A 38 2.75 -7.83 -1.92
C ILE A 38 1.43 -8.29 -1.28
N PRO A 39 0.49 -8.85 -2.06
CA PRO A 39 -0.78 -9.32 -1.55
C PRO A 39 -0.62 -10.52 -0.60
N LEU A 40 -0.80 -10.30 0.70
CA LEU A 40 -0.63 -11.34 1.73
C LEU A 40 -1.90 -12.16 1.94
N GLN A 41 -3.05 -11.59 1.65
CA GLN A 41 -4.41 -12.15 1.71
C GLN A 41 -4.94 -12.33 3.13
N HIS A 42 -4.20 -12.97 4.03
CA HIS A 42 -4.53 -13.20 5.43
C HIS A 42 -3.27 -13.44 6.26
N ILE A 43 -3.43 -13.63 7.59
CA ILE A 43 -2.29 -13.93 8.46
C ILE A 43 -2.53 -15.14 9.39
N SER A 44 -3.79 -15.51 9.68
CA SER A 44 -4.06 -16.72 10.46
C SER A 44 -3.56 -17.97 9.72
N ASP A 45 -2.83 -18.83 10.40
CA ASP A 45 -2.23 -20.05 9.82
C ASP A 45 -3.28 -21.02 9.27
N SER A 46 -4.45 -21.12 9.91
CA SER A 46 -5.59 -21.92 9.45
C SER A 46 -6.08 -21.47 8.09
N ILE A 47 -6.28 -20.16 7.93
CA ILE A 47 -6.78 -19.53 6.69
C ILE A 47 -5.69 -19.55 5.61
N LEU A 48 -4.45 -19.19 5.92
CA LEU A 48 -3.33 -19.26 4.97
C LEU A 48 -3.14 -20.67 4.40
N LYS A 49 -3.29 -21.69 5.24
CA LYS A 49 -3.24 -23.11 4.81
C LYS A 49 -4.41 -23.46 3.89
N SER A 50 -5.64 -23.03 4.24
CA SER A 50 -6.84 -23.25 3.42
C SER A 50 -6.74 -22.56 2.08
N MET A 51 -6.22 -21.31 2.04
CA MET A 51 -5.93 -20.55 0.83
C MET A 51 -4.73 -21.10 0.03
N LYS A 52 -4.02 -22.13 0.52
CA LYS A 52 -2.83 -22.74 -0.11
C LYS A 52 -1.70 -21.71 -0.34
N ARG A 53 -1.52 -20.76 0.59
CA ARG A 53 -0.52 -19.68 0.45
C ARG A 53 0.94 -20.15 0.66
N GLY A 54 1.18 -21.30 1.25
CA GLY A 54 2.53 -21.88 1.44
C GLY A 54 3.41 -21.11 2.44
N THR A 55 2.79 -20.30 3.30
CA THR A 55 3.44 -19.50 4.34
C THR A 55 2.72 -19.64 5.67
N THR A 56 3.26 -19.04 6.73
CA THR A 56 2.66 -18.95 8.08
C THR A 56 2.75 -17.52 8.59
N GLN A 57 2.01 -17.22 9.67
CA GLN A 57 2.09 -15.92 10.36
C GLN A 57 3.54 -15.56 10.69
N GLU A 58 4.27 -16.47 11.34
CA GLU A 58 5.67 -16.26 11.73
C GLU A 58 6.57 -15.93 10.52
N LYS A 59 6.48 -16.72 9.46
CA LYS A 59 7.29 -16.52 8.25
C LYS A 59 6.96 -15.22 7.54
N THR A 60 5.68 -14.89 7.46
CA THR A 60 5.21 -13.66 6.81
C THR A 60 5.66 -12.43 7.60
N THR A 61 5.45 -12.43 8.91
CA THR A 61 5.90 -11.34 9.80
C THR A 61 7.41 -11.14 9.73
N LYS A 62 8.17 -12.24 9.77
CA LYS A 62 9.62 -12.19 9.62
C LYS A 62 10.04 -11.59 8.28
N LEU A 63 9.43 -12.01 7.18
CA LEU A 63 9.72 -11.51 5.84
C LEU A 63 9.50 -10.01 5.74
N ILE A 64 8.37 -9.50 6.23
CA ILE A 64 8.06 -8.05 6.22
C ILE A 64 9.07 -7.26 7.06
N ASN A 65 9.43 -7.79 8.24
CA ASN A 65 10.45 -7.15 9.09
C ASN A 65 11.84 -7.15 8.43
N GLU A 66 12.21 -8.20 7.70
CA GLU A 66 13.44 -8.24 6.91
C GLU A 66 13.43 -7.20 5.78
N PHE A 67 12.30 -7.00 5.10
CA PHE A 67 12.15 -5.96 4.09
C PHE A 67 12.44 -4.57 4.69
N ARG A 68 11.80 -4.23 5.79
CA ARG A 68 11.99 -2.94 6.48
C ARG A 68 13.39 -2.77 7.05
N ALA A 69 14.02 -3.84 7.52
CA ALA A 69 15.39 -3.79 7.99
C ALA A 69 16.40 -3.53 6.86
N LEU A 70 16.16 -4.08 5.66
CA LEU A 70 17.02 -3.88 4.49
C LEU A 70 16.75 -2.54 3.79
N VAL A 71 15.50 -2.11 3.70
CA VAL A 71 15.09 -0.85 3.08
C VAL A 71 14.17 -0.10 4.06
N PRO A 72 14.72 0.69 5.00
CA PRO A 72 13.94 1.30 6.09
C PRO A 72 12.81 2.23 5.63
N GLU A 73 12.96 2.86 4.46
CA GLU A 73 11.95 3.77 3.88
C GLU A 73 10.98 3.06 2.93
N MET A 74 10.94 1.71 2.97
CA MET A 74 10.07 0.97 2.06
C MET A 74 8.60 1.18 2.39
N THR A 75 7.83 1.59 1.41
CA THR A 75 6.38 1.50 1.45
C THR A 75 5.93 0.10 1.04
N ILE A 76 5.26 -0.59 1.94
CA ILE A 76 4.67 -1.90 1.67
C ILE A 76 3.16 -1.73 1.47
N ARG A 77 2.73 -2.08 0.26
CA ARG A 77 1.31 -2.21 -0.06
C ARG A 77 0.90 -3.67 0.06
N THR A 78 -0.21 -3.92 0.72
CA THR A 78 -0.78 -5.26 0.82
C THR A 78 -2.26 -5.29 0.54
N THR A 79 -2.76 -6.47 0.24
CA THR A 79 -4.19 -6.74 0.06
C THR A 79 -4.57 -7.89 0.98
N LEU A 80 -5.68 -7.71 1.72
CA LEU A 80 -6.25 -8.71 2.60
C LEU A 80 -7.64 -9.12 2.14
N ILE A 81 -8.04 -10.33 2.50
CA ILE A 81 -9.38 -10.87 2.26
C ILE A 81 -9.94 -11.33 3.60
N VAL A 82 -11.14 -10.87 3.94
CA VAL A 82 -11.88 -11.27 5.13
C VAL A 82 -13.15 -12.03 4.76
N GLY A 83 -13.66 -12.83 5.70
CA GLY A 83 -14.84 -13.64 5.45
C GLY A 83 -14.59 -14.84 4.53
N TYR A 84 -13.35 -15.31 4.46
CA TYR A 84 -13.01 -16.53 3.74
C TYR A 84 -13.71 -17.74 4.39
N PRO A 85 -14.17 -18.75 3.62
CA PRO A 85 -14.83 -19.95 4.16
C PRO A 85 -14.09 -20.58 5.33
N GLY A 86 -14.76 -20.72 6.46
CA GLY A 86 -14.21 -21.25 7.71
C GLY A 86 -13.43 -20.22 8.55
N GLU A 87 -13.40 -18.93 8.18
CA GLU A 87 -12.77 -17.89 8.99
C GLU A 87 -13.56 -17.65 10.28
N THR A 88 -12.95 -18.02 11.40
CA THR A 88 -13.54 -17.82 12.73
C THR A 88 -13.31 -16.38 13.24
N GLU A 89 -14.00 -16.04 14.34
CA GLU A 89 -13.75 -14.76 15.03
C GLU A 89 -12.32 -14.68 15.59
N GLU A 90 -11.76 -15.80 16.00
CA GLU A 90 -10.36 -15.87 16.45
C GLU A 90 -9.38 -15.59 15.30
N ASP A 91 -9.61 -16.18 14.12
CA ASP A 91 -8.80 -15.92 12.93
C ASP A 91 -8.84 -14.44 12.53
N PHE A 92 -10.03 -13.83 12.57
CA PHE A 92 -10.20 -12.42 12.29
C PHE A 92 -9.50 -11.53 13.32
N ASN A 93 -9.60 -11.84 14.61
CA ASN A 93 -8.90 -11.08 15.66
C ASN A 93 -7.38 -11.18 15.55
N ILE A 94 -6.84 -12.34 15.14
CA ILE A 94 -5.41 -12.49 14.81
C ILE A 94 -5.02 -11.55 13.67
N LEU A 95 -5.82 -11.48 12.61
CA LEU A 95 -5.59 -10.60 11.47
C LEU A 95 -5.61 -9.12 11.89
N LYS A 96 -6.64 -8.71 12.64
CA LYS A 96 -6.82 -7.35 13.11
C LYS A 96 -5.64 -6.86 13.95
N ASN A 97 -5.27 -7.63 14.97
CA ASN A 97 -4.13 -7.30 15.84
C ASN A 97 -2.81 -7.22 15.05
N TRP A 98 -2.64 -8.10 14.07
CA TRP A 98 -1.46 -8.09 13.23
C TRP A 98 -1.39 -6.87 12.29
N VAL A 99 -2.52 -6.39 11.78
CA VAL A 99 -2.57 -5.15 10.99
C VAL A 99 -2.17 -3.95 11.85
N GLU A 100 -2.68 -3.87 13.09
CA GLU A 100 -2.29 -2.82 14.05
C GLU A 100 -0.79 -2.87 14.36
N GLU A 101 -0.21 -4.07 14.55
CA GLU A 101 1.21 -4.25 14.85
C GLU A 101 2.09 -3.90 13.64
N MET A 102 1.72 -4.38 12.45
CA MET A 102 2.54 -4.25 11.26
C MET A 102 2.51 -2.86 10.63
N ARG A 103 1.43 -2.09 10.84
CA ARG A 103 1.31 -0.70 10.37
C ARG A 103 1.71 -0.54 8.90
N PHE A 104 1.00 -1.21 8.01
CA PHE A 104 1.26 -1.09 6.56
C PHE A 104 1.01 0.33 6.08
N GLU A 105 1.90 0.80 5.21
CA GLU A 105 1.78 2.12 4.60
C GLU A 105 0.57 2.20 3.65
N ARG A 106 0.28 1.09 2.98
CA ARG A 106 -0.87 0.95 2.08
C ARG A 106 -1.52 -0.42 2.27
N LEU A 107 -2.83 -0.44 2.47
CA LEU A 107 -3.58 -1.67 2.64
C LEU A 107 -4.97 -1.54 2.03
N GLY A 108 -5.36 -2.54 1.25
CA GLY A 108 -6.73 -2.75 0.81
C GLY A 108 -7.30 -4.02 1.44
N CYS A 109 -8.55 -3.97 1.90
CA CYS A 109 -9.26 -5.12 2.43
C CYS A 109 -10.52 -5.40 1.61
N PHE A 110 -10.67 -6.63 1.16
CA PHE A 110 -11.82 -7.09 0.37
C PHE A 110 -12.57 -8.19 1.13
N THR A 111 -13.87 -8.25 0.93
CA THR A 111 -14.65 -9.40 1.35
C THR A 111 -14.40 -10.57 0.40
N TYR A 112 -14.43 -11.79 0.92
CA TYR A 112 -14.35 -12.99 0.09
C TYR A 112 -15.53 -13.05 -0.88
N SER A 113 -15.23 -13.30 -2.16
CA SER A 113 -16.19 -13.58 -3.22
C SER A 113 -16.12 -15.05 -3.61
N HIS A 114 -17.25 -15.71 -3.68
CA HIS A 114 -17.34 -17.14 -3.99
C HIS A 114 -17.27 -17.38 -5.51
N GLU A 115 -16.06 -17.40 -6.05
CA GLU A 115 -15.78 -17.42 -7.49
C GLU A 115 -15.63 -18.85 -8.01
N GLU A 116 -16.35 -19.18 -9.09
CA GLU A 116 -16.25 -20.46 -9.80
C GLU A 116 -14.82 -20.71 -10.30
N ASN A 117 -14.45 -21.98 -10.41
CA ASN A 117 -13.11 -22.43 -10.86
C ASN A 117 -11.95 -22.09 -9.91
N THR A 118 -12.21 -21.71 -8.67
CA THR A 118 -11.20 -21.59 -7.62
C THR A 118 -11.24 -22.79 -6.68
N SER A 119 -10.13 -23.09 -6.01
CA SER A 119 -10.13 -24.15 -5.00
C SER A 119 -11.00 -23.84 -3.78
N ALA A 120 -11.28 -22.57 -3.55
CA ALA A 120 -12.15 -22.12 -2.47
C ALA A 120 -13.64 -22.30 -2.80
N TYR A 121 -14.01 -22.41 -4.08
CA TYR A 121 -15.39 -22.64 -4.51
C TYR A 121 -15.97 -23.98 -4.01
N GLU A 122 -15.12 -24.97 -3.76
CA GLU A 122 -15.54 -26.27 -3.20
C GLU A 122 -15.82 -26.21 -1.70
N LEU A 123 -15.46 -25.10 -1.03
CA LEU A 123 -15.75 -24.90 0.38
C LEU A 123 -17.14 -24.31 0.56
N ILE A 124 -17.75 -24.58 1.72
CA ILE A 124 -19.02 -23.94 2.09
C ILE A 124 -18.73 -22.50 2.46
N ASP A 125 -19.35 -21.55 1.80
CA ASP A 125 -19.31 -20.13 2.18
C ASP A 125 -20.19 -19.91 3.41
N ASP A 126 -19.61 -20.14 4.58
CA ASP A 126 -20.30 -20.19 5.88
C ASP A 126 -20.22 -18.87 6.67
N VAL A 127 -19.51 -17.86 6.16
CA VAL A 127 -19.46 -16.55 6.79
C VAL A 127 -20.55 -15.64 6.19
N PRO A 128 -21.53 -15.18 6.98
CA PRO A 128 -22.58 -14.28 6.49
C PRO A 128 -22.02 -13.00 5.87
N GLU A 129 -22.67 -12.50 4.81
CA GLU A 129 -22.20 -11.30 4.08
C GLU A 129 -22.09 -10.07 4.99
N GLU A 130 -23.03 -9.90 5.93
CA GLU A 130 -22.98 -8.81 6.92
C GLU A 130 -21.73 -8.87 7.80
N ILE A 131 -21.27 -10.08 8.16
CA ILE A 131 -20.03 -10.28 8.94
C ILE A 131 -18.80 -9.98 8.08
N LYS A 132 -18.80 -10.39 6.80
CA LYS A 132 -17.71 -10.05 5.86
C LYS A 132 -17.56 -8.53 5.73
N GLN A 133 -18.67 -7.81 5.53
CA GLN A 133 -18.66 -6.35 5.40
C GLN A 133 -18.20 -5.66 6.69
N ASP A 134 -18.68 -6.12 7.85
CA ASP A 134 -18.27 -5.58 9.15
C ASP A 134 -16.77 -5.80 9.39
N ARG A 135 -16.24 -6.98 9.10
CA ARG A 135 -14.79 -7.27 9.22
C ARG A 135 -13.96 -6.40 8.29
N ALA A 136 -14.39 -6.23 7.03
CA ALA A 136 -13.70 -5.36 6.09
C ALA A 136 -13.70 -3.91 6.58
N ALA A 137 -14.82 -3.41 7.08
CA ALA A 137 -14.92 -2.06 7.64
C ALA A 137 -13.98 -1.88 8.83
N GLN A 138 -13.94 -2.82 9.78
CA GLN A 138 -13.03 -2.75 10.94
C GLN A 138 -11.54 -2.69 10.51
N ILE A 139 -11.12 -3.48 9.53
CA ILE A 139 -9.73 -3.44 9.02
C ILE A 139 -9.46 -2.09 8.35
N MET A 140 -10.39 -1.56 7.57
CA MET A 140 -10.21 -0.28 6.89
C MET A 140 -10.23 0.90 7.85
N ASP A 141 -10.99 0.85 8.94
CA ASP A 141 -10.97 1.88 9.99
C ASP A 141 -9.60 1.92 10.69
N ILE A 142 -9.02 0.75 11.02
CA ILE A 142 -7.67 0.66 11.57
C ILE A 142 -6.65 1.21 10.58
N GLN A 143 -6.76 0.82 9.31
CA GLN A 143 -5.84 1.30 8.28
C GLN A 143 -5.95 2.81 8.04
N ALA A 144 -7.15 3.37 8.07
CA ALA A 144 -7.34 4.82 7.94
C ALA A 144 -6.59 5.58 9.06
N GLN A 145 -6.68 5.10 10.30
CA GLN A 145 -5.94 5.67 11.42
C GLN A 145 -4.43 5.56 11.23
N ILE A 146 -3.92 4.38 10.84
CA ILE A 146 -2.50 4.16 10.56
C ILE A 146 -2.02 5.09 9.44
N SER A 147 -2.78 5.17 8.35
CA SER A 147 -2.44 5.99 7.20
C SER A 147 -2.40 7.48 7.56
N TRP A 148 -3.37 7.95 8.36
CA TRP A 148 -3.39 9.32 8.87
C TRP A 148 -2.12 9.62 9.69
N GLU A 149 -1.77 8.77 10.66
CA GLU A 149 -0.58 8.95 11.51
C GLU A 149 0.71 9.01 10.66
N LEU A 150 0.89 8.06 9.74
CA LEU A 150 2.04 8.03 8.84
C LEU A 150 2.10 9.22 7.88
N ASN A 151 0.95 9.73 7.45
CA ASN A 151 0.90 10.92 6.59
C ASN A 151 1.20 12.19 7.38
N GLN A 152 0.75 12.30 8.64
CA GLN A 152 1.10 13.45 9.52
C GLN A 152 2.62 13.56 9.72
N GLU A 153 3.35 12.44 9.80
CA GLU A 153 4.81 12.43 9.91
C GLU A 153 5.52 13.03 8.67
N LYS A 154 4.84 13.07 7.51
CA LYS A 154 5.40 13.64 6.28
C LYS A 154 5.30 15.17 6.21
N ILE A 155 4.48 15.80 7.05
CA ILE A 155 4.32 17.26 7.04
C ILE A 155 5.66 17.96 7.31
N GLY A 156 6.01 18.89 6.44
CA GLY A 156 7.27 19.63 6.48
C GLY A 156 8.41 18.96 5.70
N GLN A 157 8.26 17.69 5.31
CA GLN A 157 9.23 17.00 4.47
C GLN A 157 9.05 17.36 2.98
N THR A 158 10.09 17.13 2.21
CA THR A 158 10.10 17.37 0.75
C THR A 158 10.26 16.04 0.03
N PHE A 159 9.40 15.80 -0.96
CA PHE A 159 9.44 14.60 -1.80
C PHE A 159 9.51 14.98 -3.28
N LYS A 160 10.25 14.19 -4.06
CA LYS A 160 10.16 14.21 -5.51
C LYS A 160 8.81 13.61 -5.92
N CYS A 161 8.04 14.34 -6.71
CA CYS A 161 6.71 13.93 -7.16
C CYS A 161 6.62 14.03 -8.68
N VAL A 162 5.90 13.11 -9.30
CA VAL A 162 5.48 13.24 -10.70
C VAL A 162 4.07 13.83 -10.75
N ILE A 163 3.83 14.76 -11.65
CA ILE A 163 2.52 15.35 -11.87
C ILE A 163 1.76 14.48 -12.87
N ASP A 164 0.69 13.84 -12.41
CA ASP A 164 -0.10 12.91 -13.22
C ASP A 164 -1.18 13.62 -14.04
N ARG A 165 -1.89 14.60 -13.45
CA ARG A 165 -3.00 15.30 -14.10
C ARG A 165 -3.32 16.62 -13.44
N LYS A 166 -4.20 17.40 -14.09
CA LYS A 166 -4.92 18.51 -13.46
C LYS A 166 -6.38 18.11 -13.30
N GLU A 167 -6.92 18.31 -12.10
CA GLU A 167 -8.30 18.00 -11.76
C GLU A 167 -8.90 19.13 -10.91
N GLY A 168 -9.94 19.79 -11.44
CA GLY A 168 -10.56 20.93 -10.78
C GLY A 168 -9.55 22.04 -10.44
N GLU A 169 -9.45 22.36 -9.16
CA GLU A 169 -8.57 23.43 -8.64
C GLU A 169 -7.18 22.91 -8.22
N HIS A 170 -6.85 21.64 -8.49
CA HIS A 170 -5.58 21.04 -8.11
C HIS A 170 -4.82 20.46 -9.30
N PHE A 171 -3.49 20.52 -9.24
CA PHE A 171 -2.63 19.53 -9.88
C PHE A 171 -2.53 18.34 -8.96
N ILE A 172 -2.63 17.15 -9.54
CA ILE A 172 -2.54 15.87 -8.84
C ILE A 172 -1.23 15.22 -9.23
N GLY A 173 -0.45 14.86 -8.23
CA GLY A 173 0.78 14.13 -8.40
C GLY A 173 0.86 12.96 -7.44
N ARG A 174 1.96 12.25 -7.47
CA ARG A 174 2.29 11.16 -6.54
C ARG A 174 3.78 11.09 -6.27
N THR A 175 4.12 10.53 -5.12
CA THR A 175 5.51 10.27 -4.74
C THR A 175 6.00 8.92 -5.29
N GLU A 176 7.27 8.59 -5.08
CA GLU A 176 7.78 7.24 -5.35
C GLU A 176 7.11 6.17 -4.49
N PHE A 177 6.49 6.55 -3.39
CA PHE A 177 5.83 5.69 -2.42
C PHE A 177 4.37 5.39 -2.73
N ASP A 178 3.87 5.89 -3.87
CA ASP A 178 2.45 5.79 -4.23
C ASP A 178 2.28 5.26 -5.65
N SER A 179 1.44 4.24 -5.81
CA SER A 179 1.05 3.69 -7.09
C SER A 179 -0.08 4.52 -7.71
N PRO A 180 -0.12 4.73 -9.02
CA PRO A 180 -1.22 5.44 -9.66
C PRO A 180 -2.56 4.74 -9.40
N ASP A 181 -3.61 5.54 -9.24
CA ASP A 181 -5.02 5.16 -9.12
C ASP A 181 -5.44 4.37 -7.87
N VAL A 182 -4.51 3.92 -7.04
CA VAL A 182 -4.83 3.02 -5.91
C VAL A 182 -4.22 3.44 -4.56
N ASP A 183 -3.26 4.36 -4.57
CA ASP A 183 -2.62 4.86 -3.36
C ASP A 183 -2.87 6.37 -3.18
N ASN A 184 -2.16 7.01 -2.26
CA ASN A 184 -2.36 8.42 -1.94
C ASN A 184 -1.97 9.33 -3.10
N GLU A 185 -2.66 10.45 -3.19
CA GLU A 185 -2.37 11.54 -4.13
C GLU A 185 -1.70 12.72 -3.41
N VAL A 186 -0.95 13.49 -4.18
CA VAL A 186 -0.39 14.79 -3.74
C VAL A 186 -1.14 15.88 -4.46
N LEU A 187 -1.84 16.74 -3.70
CA LEU A 187 -2.67 17.82 -4.21
C LEU A 187 -1.92 19.15 -4.13
N ILE A 188 -1.82 19.85 -5.23
CA ILE A 188 -1.16 21.16 -5.35
C ILE A 188 -2.16 22.18 -5.89
N ASP A 189 -2.33 23.30 -5.20
CA ASP A 189 -3.27 24.38 -5.55
C ASP A 189 -2.94 25.01 -6.92
N ALA A 190 -3.76 24.73 -7.93
CA ALA A 190 -3.58 25.24 -9.29
C ALA A 190 -3.88 26.75 -9.44
N SER A 191 -4.46 27.40 -8.42
CA SER A 191 -4.65 28.85 -8.41
C SER A 191 -3.34 29.58 -8.09
N LYS A 192 -2.44 28.94 -7.33
CA LYS A 192 -1.16 29.50 -6.89
C LYS A 192 0.00 29.09 -7.77
N PHE A 193 -0.03 27.87 -8.28
CA PHE A 193 1.11 27.27 -8.99
C PHE A 193 0.71 26.81 -10.39
N TYR A 194 1.69 26.72 -11.28
CA TYR A 194 1.53 26.13 -12.60
C TYR A 194 2.51 24.98 -12.79
N LEU A 195 1.99 23.77 -13.01
CA LEU A 195 2.75 22.54 -13.23
C LEU A 195 2.28 21.86 -14.52
N LYS A 196 3.12 21.01 -15.09
CA LYS A 196 2.78 20.24 -16.29
C LYS A 196 2.70 18.76 -15.97
N THR A 197 1.71 18.09 -16.53
CA THR A 197 1.63 16.63 -16.51
C THR A 197 2.90 16.00 -17.07
N GLY A 198 3.46 15.04 -16.34
CA GLY A 198 4.70 14.36 -16.65
C GLY A 198 5.96 14.99 -16.05
N ASP A 199 5.88 16.22 -15.53
CA ASP A 199 7.02 16.84 -14.86
C ASP A 199 7.28 16.19 -13.50
N PHE A 200 8.57 16.05 -13.16
CA PHE A 200 9.03 15.72 -11.82
C PHE A 200 9.40 17.00 -11.08
N VAL A 201 8.81 17.19 -9.89
CA VAL A 201 8.92 18.41 -9.09
C VAL A 201 9.17 18.03 -7.63
N ASP A 202 10.05 18.79 -6.95
CA ASP A 202 10.21 18.66 -5.51
C ASP A 202 9.10 19.44 -4.80
N LEU A 203 8.29 18.73 -4.04
CA LEU A 203 7.12 19.23 -3.33
C LEU A 203 7.32 19.10 -1.83
N LYS A 204 7.12 20.19 -1.10
CA LYS A 204 7.07 20.21 0.37
C LYS A 204 5.66 19.94 0.83
N ILE A 205 5.47 18.92 1.65
CA ILE A 205 4.17 18.60 2.26
C ILE A 205 3.82 19.65 3.31
N ILE A 206 2.65 20.22 3.20
CA ILE A 206 2.14 21.29 4.09
C ILE A 206 0.97 20.85 4.95
N ASP A 207 0.21 19.83 4.50
CA ASP A 207 -0.91 19.25 5.22
C ASP A 207 -1.15 17.82 4.74
N ALA A 208 -1.91 17.01 5.49
CA ALA A 208 -2.20 15.64 5.16
C ALA A 208 -3.53 15.16 5.76
N THR A 209 -4.24 14.32 5.00
CA THR A 209 -5.37 13.52 5.47
C THR A 209 -4.96 12.05 5.56
N GLU A 210 -5.93 11.16 5.83
CA GLU A 210 -5.68 9.71 5.81
C GLU A 210 -5.31 9.16 4.43
N PHE A 211 -5.73 9.82 3.34
CA PHE A 211 -5.53 9.32 1.97
C PHE A 211 -4.74 10.26 1.06
N ASP A 212 -4.63 11.55 1.40
CA ASP A 212 -4.02 12.54 0.53
C ASP A 212 -3.00 13.41 1.26
N LEU A 213 -2.04 13.92 0.48
CA LEU A 213 -1.06 14.90 0.91
C LEU A 213 -1.32 16.23 0.19
N TYR A 214 -1.20 17.35 0.90
CA TYR A 214 -1.23 18.69 0.31
C TYR A 214 0.17 19.26 0.27
N ALA A 215 0.55 19.84 -0.87
CA ALA A 215 1.94 20.26 -1.05
C ALA A 215 2.09 21.55 -1.85
N GLU A 216 3.26 22.16 -1.69
CA GLU A 216 3.71 23.33 -2.45
C GLU A 216 5.08 23.05 -3.07
N PRO A 217 5.35 23.54 -4.31
CA PRO A 217 6.67 23.44 -4.93
C PRO A 217 7.74 24.13 -4.10
N VAL A 218 8.89 23.48 -3.93
CA VAL A 218 10.03 24.06 -3.21
C VAL A 218 10.64 25.22 -4.02
N GLU A 219 10.74 25.07 -5.34
CA GLU A 219 11.13 26.13 -6.25
C GLU A 219 9.90 26.64 -7.00
N VAL A 220 9.55 27.89 -6.73
CA VAL A 220 8.48 28.57 -7.47
C VAL A 220 9.04 28.99 -8.82
N THR A 221 8.77 28.24 -9.88
CA THR A 221 8.90 28.80 -11.24
C THR A 221 7.84 29.91 -11.35
N SER A 222 8.26 31.13 -11.08
CA SER A 222 7.42 32.32 -11.31
C SER A 222 6.94 32.35 -12.76
N LYS A 223 5.65 32.61 -12.93
CA LYS A 223 5.01 32.85 -14.23
C LYS A 223 5.68 34.00 -14.97
#